data_7931dd20cf01c387ec2ddf205ff8bafd
#
_entry.id   7931dd20cf01c387ec2ddf205ff8bafd
#
_cell.length_a   1.000
_cell.length_b   1.000
_cell.length_c   1.000
_cell.angle_alpha   90.00
_cell.angle_beta   90.00
_cell.angle_gamma   90.00
#
_symmetry.space_group_name_H-M   'P 1'
#
loop_
_entity.id
_entity.type
_entity.pdbx_description
1 polymer ?
#
loop_
_entity_poly.entity_id
_entity_poly.type
_entity_poly.pdbx_seq_one_letter_code
_entity_poly.pdbx_strand_id
1 'polypeptide(L)'
;MAVERLNIQPELLRWVIQRAGVSEEKAIEIFPLLNGWLSQEKLPTLSQLKTFAAKFYVPFGYLFMSRLPIENIPFPMFRGEAGLQNRFDLNVYDTVMNVQARQEWLEEYLEENEIDTCDFIGSIDIHRTSISEAVDKLRTILELDSRWAFSLATSDAAVSLLGQKLEDVGVFLAYNGVVGNNTHRPLKVSECRGFALVNKKAPYIFINSADSKSAQLFTLVHEAAHLMLGVSAGHAGSEVLYHEATENYCDSVAAEFLVPASLLRDIWTNDTKSASRRFKVSELVVARRAHDLGLMSNADYRSFWLMYSQRQMQVKKRSSGGSFYLTSVKRVGRSFAIHVRNAVNNKQLSYTEAYRLTGLYGKTYDSFMTNNI
;
A
#
# COMPACT_ATOMS: atom_id res chain seq x y z
N MET A 1 -20.00 -33.76 -27.94
CA MET A 1 -18.69 -33.15 -28.24
C MET A 1 -17.71 -33.70 -27.25
N ALA A 2 -16.55 -34.23 -27.71
CA ALA A 2 -15.49 -34.68 -26.78
C ALA A 2 -14.94 -33.46 -26.02
N VAL A 3 -14.85 -33.57 -24.71
CA VAL A 3 -14.27 -32.50 -23.86
C VAL A 3 -12.78 -32.49 -24.09
N GLU A 4 -12.28 -31.41 -24.67
CA GLU A 4 -10.85 -31.22 -24.92
C GLU A 4 -10.09 -31.19 -23.58
N ARG A 5 -9.01 -31.95 -23.51
CA ARG A 5 -8.12 -32.04 -22.35
C ARG A 5 -6.78 -31.44 -22.70
N LEU A 6 -6.23 -30.67 -21.78
CA LEU A 6 -5.04 -29.86 -21.97
C LEU A 6 -3.86 -30.45 -21.21
N ASN A 7 -2.73 -30.55 -21.87
CA ASN A 7 -1.49 -30.97 -21.22
C ASN A 7 -0.83 -29.76 -20.56
N ILE A 8 -0.74 -29.78 -19.24
CA ILE A 8 -0.05 -28.72 -18.44
C ILE A 8 1.17 -29.34 -17.79
N GLN A 9 2.28 -28.64 -17.85
CA GLN A 9 3.52 -29.10 -17.22
C GLN A 9 3.36 -29.20 -15.70
N PRO A 10 3.67 -30.34 -15.06
CA PRO A 10 3.57 -30.50 -13.60
C PRO A 10 4.38 -29.46 -12.82
N GLU A 11 5.50 -29.00 -13.37
CA GLU A 11 6.36 -27.97 -12.79
C GLU A 11 5.61 -26.64 -12.64
N LEU A 12 4.79 -26.25 -13.62
CA LEU A 12 3.93 -25.06 -13.53
C LEU A 12 2.88 -25.20 -12.43
N LEU A 13 2.28 -26.38 -12.30
CA LEU A 13 1.31 -26.65 -11.24
C LEU A 13 1.96 -26.55 -9.85
N ARG A 14 3.15 -27.12 -9.67
CA ARG A 14 3.94 -27.03 -8.45
C ARG A 14 4.34 -25.57 -8.15
N TRP A 15 4.77 -24.84 -9.18
CA TRP A 15 5.08 -23.41 -9.04
C TRP A 15 3.86 -22.62 -8.56
N VAL A 16 2.66 -22.88 -9.09
CA VAL A 16 1.42 -22.22 -8.66
C VAL A 16 1.12 -22.50 -7.18
N ILE A 17 1.26 -23.75 -6.74
CA ILE A 17 1.05 -24.16 -5.34
C ILE A 17 2.07 -23.46 -4.44
N GLN A 18 3.33 -23.44 -4.83
CA GLN A 18 4.41 -22.81 -4.09
C GLN A 18 4.22 -21.29 -4.02
N ARG A 19 3.80 -20.67 -5.15
CA ARG A 19 3.43 -19.25 -5.21
C ARG A 19 2.30 -18.89 -4.23
N ALA A 20 1.30 -19.76 -4.13
CA ALA A 20 0.19 -19.59 -3.19
C ALA A 20 0.58 -19.82 -1.72
N GLY A 21 1.83 -20.20 -1.42
CA GLY A 21 2.29 -20.48 -0.06
C GLY A 21 1.66 -21.73 0.58
N VAL A 22 1.22 -22.68 -0.24
CA VAL A 22 0.51 -23.90 0.19
C VAL A 22 1.42 -25.11 -0.06
N SER A 23 1.43 -26.09 0.87
CA SER A 23 2.10 -27.37 0.60
C SER A 23 1.35 -28.19 -0.44
N GLU A 24 2.03 -29.12 -1.12
CA GLU A 24 1.43 -29.96 -2.16
C GLU A 24 0.29 -30.81 -1.59
N GLU A 25 0.46 -31.37 -0.37
CA GLU A 25 -0.57 -32.16 0.31
C GLU A 25 -1.82 -31.31 0.58
N LYS A 26 -1.62 -30.09 1.08
CA LYS A 26 -2.73 -29.15 1.35
C LYS A 26 -3.41 -28.69 0.07
N ALA A 27 -2.66 -28.50 -1.00
CA ALA A 27 -3.20 -28.12 -2.30
C ALA A 27 -4.08 -29.26 -2.88
N ILE A 28 -3.69 -30.53 -2.71
CA ILE A 28 -4.47 -31.69 -3.10
C ILE A 28 -5.76 -31.81 -2.26
N GLU A 29 -5.71 -31.53 -0.96
CA GLU A 29 -6.92 -31.46 -0.13
C GLU A 29 -7.91 -30.38 -0.63
N ILE A 30 -7.39 -29.20 -0.98
CA ILE A 30 -8.18 -28.07 -1.48
C ILE A 30 -8.72 -28.32 -2.89
N PHE A 31 -7.98 -29.04 -3.72
CA PHE A 31 -8.28 -29.32 -5.12
C PHE A 31 -7.91 -30.77 -5.50
N PRO A 32 -8.75 -31.76 -5.17
CA PRO A 32 -8.40 -33.20 -5.31
C PRO A 32 -8.01 -33.66 -6.71
N LEU A 33 -8.50 -32.98 -7.75
CA LEU A 33 -8.14 -33.31 -9.14
C LEU A 33 -6.65 -33.08 -9.44
N LEU A 34 -5.97 -32.27 -8.65
CA LEU A 34 -4.57 -31.88 -8.82
C LEU A 34 -3.63 -33.09 -8.77
N ASN A 35 -3.92 -34.08 -7.90
CA ASN A 35 -3.08 -35.27 -7.77
C ASN A 35 -2.90 -36.01 -9.12
N GLY A 36 -4.03 -36.22 -9.84
CA GLY A 36 -3.98 -36.86 -11.16
C GLY A 36 -3.33 -35.99 -12.25
N TRP A 37 -3.28 -34.67 -12.07
CA TRP A 37 -2.59 -33.76 -12.99
C TRP A 37 -1.08 -33.74 -12.74
N LEU A 38 -0.66 -33.80 -11.50
CA LEU A 38 0.75 -33.86 -11.11
C LEU A 38 1.41 -35.19 -11.53
N SER A 39 0.66 -36.30 -11.47
CA SER A 39 1.12 -37.63 -11.95
C SER A 39 0.96 -37.83 -13.45
N GLN A 40 0.32 -36.87 -14.15
CA GLN A 40 -0.04 -36.96 -15.58
C GLN A 40 -0.95 -38.14 -15.96
N GLU A 41 -1.56 -38.81 -14.98
CA GLU A 41 -2.56 -39.86 -15.22
C GLU A 41 -3.87 -39.31 -15.78
N LYS A 42 -4.18 -38.07 -15.44
CA LYS A 42 -5.39 -37.37 -15.89
C LYS A 42 -5.02 -35.96 -16.38
N LEU A 43 -5.59 -35.60 -17.52
CA LEU A 43 -5.41 -34.26 -18.06
C LEU A 43 -6.62 -33.37 -17.71
N PRO A 44 -6.39 -32.08 -17.32
CA PRO A 44 -7.45 -31.14 -17.01
C PRO A 44 -8.23 -30.69 -18.24
N THR A 45 -9.49 -30.31 -18.02
CA THR A 45 -10.26 -29.53 -19.01
C THR A 45 -10.00 -28.04 -18.82
N LEU A 46 -10.33 -27.23 -19.83
CA LEU A 46 -10.24 -25.77 -19.75
C LEU A 46 -11.01 -25.18 -18.56
N SER A 47 -12.21 -25.69 -18.30
CA SER A 47 -13.03 -25.25 -17.16
C SER A 47 -12.38 -25.58 -15.80
N GLN A 48 -11.80 -26.77 -15.68
CA GLN A 48 -11.09 -27.19 -14.45
C GLN A 48 -9.85 -26.33 -14.23
N LEU A 49 -9.09 -26.00 -15.28
CA LEU A 49 -7.94 -25.10 -15.18
C LEU A 49 -8.34 -23.67 -14.78
N LYS A 50 -9.46 -23.15 -15.30
CA LYS A 50 -9.99 -21.86 -14.84
C LYS A 50 -10.33 -21.88 -13.34
N THR A 51 -10.96 -22.95 -12.88
CA THR A 51 -11.30 -23.13 -11.46
C THR A 51 -10.03 -23.23 -10.60
N PHE A 52 -9.03 -23.98 -11.05
CA PHE A 52 -7.74 -24.09 -10.38
C PHE A 52 -7.01 -22.74 -10.30
N ALA A 53 -6.92 -22.03 -11.42
CA ALA A 53 -6.30 -20.69 -11.48
C ALA A 53 -6.98 -19.71 -10.50
N ALA A 54 -8.31 -19.70 -10.46
CA ALA A 54 -9.07 -18.86 -9.53
C ALA A 54 -8.84 -19.26 -8.07
N LYS A 55 -8.74 -20.57 -7.78
CA LYS A 55 -8.56 -21.10 -6.42
C LYS A 55 -7.18 -20.76 -5.85
N PHE A 56 -6.15 -20.78 -6.67
CA PHE A 56 -4.76 -20.49 -6.29
C PHE A 56 -4.30 -19.08 -6.68
N TYR A 57 -5.23 -18.23 -7.12
CA TYR A 57 -4.98 -16.80 -7.44
C TYR A 57 -3.85 -16.59 -8.45
N VAL A 58 -3.79 -17.44 -9.48
CA VAL A 58 -2.80 -17.29 -10.56
C VAL A 58 -3.46 -16.77 -11.83
N PRO A 59 -2.82 -15.85 -12.58
CA PRO A 59 -3.29 -15.47 -13.90
C PRO A 59 -3.44 -16.70 -14.80
N PHE A 60 -4.61 -16.87 -15.41
CA PHE A 60 -4.94 -18.07 -16.19
C PHE A 60 -3.92 -18.36 -17.29
N GLY A 61 -3.41 -17.31 -17.96
CA GLY A 61 -2.39 -17.43 -19.00
C GLY A 61 -1.07 -18.05 -18.55
N TYR A 62 -0.73 -17.93 -17.25
CA TYR A 62 0.52 -18.50 -16.72
C TYR A 62 0.55 -20.03 -16.82
N LEU A 63 -0.59 -20.69 -16.79
CA LEU A 63 -0.69 -22.15 -16.92
C LEU A 63 -0.26 -22.67 -18.31
N PHE A 64 -0.11 -21.79 -19.29
CA PHE A 64 0.28 -22.13 -20.66
C PHE A 64 1.68 -21.63 -21.05
N MET A 65 2.41 -21.10 -20.09
CA MET A 65 3.78 -20.65 -20.35
C MET A 65 4.74 -21.84 -20.54
N SER A 66 5.69 -21.69 -21.45
CA SER A 66 6.74 -22.69 -21.70
C SER A 66 7.85 -22.68 -20.65
N ARG A 67 7.94 -21.63 -19.84
CA ARG A 67 8.91 -21.46 -18.74
C ARG A 67 8.20 -21.00 -17.49
N LEU A 68 8.76 -21.31 -16.32
CA LEU A 68 8.21 -20.82 -15.06
C LEU A 68 8.21 -19.28 -15.06
N PRO A 69 7.10 -18.65 -14.65
CA PRO A 69 7.04 -17.21 -14.52
C PRO A 69 8.03 -16.70 -13.48
N ILE A 70 8.72 -15.61 -13.81
CA ILE A 70 9.55 -14.88 -12.84
C ILE A 70 8.72 -13.70 -12.37
N GLU A 71 8.35 -13.73 -11.10
CA GLU A 71 7.62 -12.63 -10.46
C GLU A 71 8.57 -11.86 -9.57
N ASN A 72 8.81 -10.59 -9.89
CA ASN A 72 9.57 -9.67 -9.08
C ASN A 72 8.68 -8.48 -8.72
N ILE A 73 8.70 -8.06 -7.47
CA ILE A 73 8.21 -6.73 -7.12
C ILE A 73 9.27 -5.74 -7.60
N PRO A 74 8.88 -4.65 -8.31
CA PRO A 74 9.83 -3.72 -8.92
C PRO A 74 10.60 -2.87 -7.91
N PHE A 75 10.37 -3.06 -6.61
CA PHE A 75 11.05 -2.36 -5.52
C PHE A 75 11.20 -3.26 -4.29
N PRO A 76 12.23 -3.08 -3.43
CA PRO A 76 12.36 -3.82 -2.19
C PRO A 76 11.23 -3.42 -1.22
N MET A 77 10.43 -4.38 -0.79
CA MET A 77 9.47 -4.21 0.29
C MET A 77 10.15 -4.59 1.61
N PHE A 78 10.43 -3.59 2.44
CA PHE A 78 11.13 -3.81 3.70
C PHE A 78 10.19 -3.70 4.89
N ARG A 79 9.82 -4.83 5.41
CA ARG A 79 9.66 -5.17 6.83
C ARG A 79 9.35 -6.65 6.95
N GLY A 80 10.38 -7.47 6.85
CA GLY A 80 10.39 -8.87 7.28
C GLY A 80 11.73 -9.14 7.92
N GLU A 81 11.78 -9.92 9.00
CA GLU A 81 13.02 -10.33 9.67
C GLU A 81 14.03 -10.81 8.63
N ALA A 82 15.19 -10.18 8.64
CA ALA A 82 16.27 -10.46 7.74
C ALA A 82 16.59 -11.97 7.70
N GLY A 83 16.57 -12.55 6.50
CA GLY A 83 17.39 -13.72 6.32
C GLY A 83 16.93 -14.86 5.44
N LEU A 84 15.73 -14.91 4.87
CA LEU A 84 15.35 -16.04 4.01
C LEU A 84 14.58 -15.59 2.78
N GLN A 85 15.33 -15.57 1.66
CA GLN A 85 14.81 -15.63 0.28
C GLN A 85 13.62 -14.70 -0.06
N ASN A 86 13.79 -13.86 -1.05
CA ASN A 86 12.85 -13.04 -1.84
C ASN A 86 11.42 -13.63 -2.05
N ARG A 87 10.73 -14.03 -1.01
CA ARG A 87 9.34 -14.51 -1.05
C ARG A 87 8.45 -13.47 -0.44
N PHE A 88 7.87 -12.68 -1.29
CA PHE A 88 6.78 -11.78 -0.91
C PHE A 88 5.51 -12.59 -0.64
N ASP A 89 4.72 -12.13 0.35
CA ASP A 89 3.34 -12.62 0.50
C ASP A 89 2.58 -12.33 -0.80
N LEU A 90 1.90 -13.35 -1.32
CA LEU A 90 1.14 -13.27 -2.56
C LEU A 90 0.14 -12.11 -2.57
N ASN A 91 -0.46 -11.80 -1.40
CA ASN A 91 -1.42 -10.72 -1.29
C ASN A 91 -0.75 -9.35 -1.47
N VAL A 92 0.47 -9.19 -0.97
CA VAL A 92 1.28 -7.98 -1.16
C VAL A 92 1.68 -7.85 -2.63
N TYR A 93 2.20 -8.91 -3.23
CA TYR A 93 2.57 -8.94 -4.65
C TYR A 93 1.41 -8.53 -5.55
N ASP A 94 0.28 -9.20 -5.43
CA ASP A 94 -0.90 -8.90 -6.26
C ASP A 94 -1.43 -7.48 -6.02
N THR A 95 -1.28 -6.93 -4.80
CA THR A 95 -1.67 -5.55 -4.50
C THR A 95 -0.75 -4.55 -5.19
N VAL A 96 0.57 -4.78 -5.14
CA VAL A 96 1.55 -3.93 -5.86
C VAL A 96 1.28 -3.94 -7.35
N MET A 97 1.12 -5.12 -7.96
CA MET A 97 0.83 -5.25 -9.39
C MET A 97 -0.49 -4.55 -9.79
N ASN A 98 -1.53 -4.63 -8.94
CA ASN A 98 -2.79 -3.93 -9.18
C ASN A 98 -2.62 -2.39 -9.15
N VAL A 99 -1.83 -1.86 -8.21
CA VAL A 99 -1.59 -0.41 -8.12
C VAL A 99 -0.68 0.05 -9.25
N GLN A 100 0.33 -0.74 -9.60
CA GLN A 100 1.21 -0.44 -10.74
C GLN A 100 0.43 -0.39 -12.05
N ALA A 101 -0.45 -1.34 -12.32
CA ALA A 101 -1.30 -1.33 -13.53
C ALA A 101 -2.22 -0.09 -13.58
N ARG A 102 -2.67 0.41 -12.42
CA ARG A 102 -3.41 1.68 -12.34
C ARG A 102 -2.52 2.88 -12.65
N GLN A 103 -1.30 2.89 -12.12
CA GLN A 103 -0.33 3.95 -12.36
C GLN A 103 0.08 4.02 -13.83
N GLU A 104 0.39 2.87 -14.45
CA GLU A 104 0.75 2.78 -15.88
C GLU A 104 -0.36 3.34 -16.76
N TRP A 105 -1.61 2.91 -16.53
CA TRP A 105 -2.76 3.45 -17.27
C TRP A 105 -2.94 4.95 -17.04
N LEU A 106 -2.77 5.43 -15.80
CA LEU A 106 -2.87 6.86 -15.49
C LEU A 106 -1.79 7.66 -16.20
N GLU A 107 -0.55 7.20 -16.20
CA GLU A 107 0.55 7.87 -16.87
C GLU A 107 0.25 8.09 -18.34
N GLU A 108 -0.17 7.02 -19.06
CA GLU A 108 -0.58 7.08 -20.46
C GLU A 108 -1.75 8.08 -20.66
N TYR A 109 -2.79 7.97 -19.85
CA TYR A 109 -3.97 8.83 -19.93
C TYR A 109 -3.63 10.31 -19.68
N LEU A 110 -2.84 10.62 -18.65
CA LEU A 110 -2.44 11.99 -18.32
C LEU A 110 -1.52 12.57 -19.40
N GLU A 111 -0.67 11.74 -20.02
CA GLU A 111 0.18 12.14 -21.11
C GLU A 111 -0.62 12.50 -22.38
N GLU A 112 -1.56 11.61 -22.78
CA GLU A 112 -2.43 11.82 -23.94
C GLU A 112 -3.34 13.06 -23.81
N ASN A 113 -3.70 13.43 -22.58
CA ASN A 113 -4.59 14.56 -22.29
C ASN A 113 -3.82 15.84 -21.87
N GLU A 114 -2.48 15.87 -21.99
CA GLU A 114 -1.61 17.02 -21.69
C GLU A 114 -1.84 17.59 -20.27
N ILE A 115 -2.13 16.72 -19.29
CA ILE A 115 -2.35 17.11 -17.90
C ILE A 115 -0.99 17.30 -17.21
N ASP A 116 -0.84 18.41 -16.48
CA ASP A 116 0.38 18.79 -15.79
C ASP A 116 0.87 17.75 -14.79
N THR A 117 2.16 17.77 -14.54
CA THR A 117 2.87 16.83 -13.67
C THR A 117 3.06 17.38 -12.26
N CYS A 118 3.43 16.51 -11.35
CA CYS A 118 3.74 16.81 -9.96
C CYS A 118 5.20 17.32 -9.85
N ASP A 119 5.41 18.60 -9.73
CA ASP A 119 6.75 19.22 -9.75
C ASP A 119 7.62 18.89 -8.53
N PHE A 120 7.05 18.40 -7.45
CA PHE A 120 7.80 18.10 -6.23
C PHE A 120 8.43 16.70 -6.22
N ILE A 121 8.13 15.84 -7.19
CA ILE A 121 8.69 14.50 -7.29
C ILE A 121 10.19 14.58 -7.61
N GLY A 122 11.03 13.95 -6.78
CA GLY A 122 12.49 14.00 -6.92
C GLY A 122 13.08 15.37 -6.62
N SER A 123 12.42 16.17 -5.80
CA SER A 123 12.79 17.56 -5.53
C SER A 123 13.72 17.75 -4.33
N ILE A 124 14.11 16.69 -3.64
CA ILE A 124 15.07 16.67 -2.53
C ILE A 124 16.12 15.56 -2.72
N ASP A 125 17.24 15.71 -2.02
CA ASP A 125 18.35 14.76 -2.03
C ASP A 125 18.82 14.51 -0.58
N ILE A 126 19.00 13.26 -0.19
CA ILE A 126 19.33 12.87 1.19
C ILE A 126 20.67 13.44 1.68
N HIS A 127 21.60 13.74 0.76
CA HIS A 127 22.93 14.25 1.10
C HIS A 127 23.01 15.77 1.12
N ARG A 128 22.01 16.46 0.54
CA ARG A 128 22.02 17.93 0.35
C ARG A 128 20.88 18.63 1.06
N THR A 129 19.77 17.95 1.32
CA THR A 129 18.58 18.53 1.92
C THR A 129 18.47 18.08 3.36
N SER A 130 18.50 18.98 4.32
CA SER A 130 18.27 18.66 5.72
C SER A 130 16.83 18.24 5.99
N ILE A 131 16.58 17.54 7.09
CA ILE A 131 15.23 17.12 7.51
C ILE A 131 14.31 18.35 7.65
N SER A 132 14.79 19.44 8.22
CA SER A 132 14.01 20.68 8.38
C SER A 132 13.61 21.26 7.02
N GLU A 133 14.55 21.38 6.09
CA GLU A 133 14.27 21.90 4.74
C GLU A 133 13.27 21.01 3.99
N ALA A 134 13.40 19.69 4.09
CA ALA A 134 12.45 18.76 3.48
C ALA A 134 11.05 18.92 4.08
N VAL A 135 10.94 19.05 5.39
CA VAL A 135 9.65 19.26 6.10
C VAL A 135 9.02 20.60 5.73
N ASP A 136 9.81 21.68 5.70
CA ASP A 136 9.30 23.00 5.34
C ASP A 136 8.84 23.05 3.87
N LYS A 137 9.57 22.36 2.99
CA LYS A 137 9.16 22.18 1.59
C LYS A 137 7.85 21.41 1.49
N LEU A 138 7.72 20.27 2.20
CA LEU A 138 6.50 19.47 2.19
C LEU A 138 5.31 20.28 2.75
N ARG A 139 5.50 21.05 3.82
CA ARG A 139 4.45 21.92 4.37
C ARG A 139 4.04 23.00 3.37
N THR A 140 4.98 23.60 2.67
CA THR A 140 4.69 24.61 1.66
C THR A 140 3.88 24.00 0.51
N ILE A 141 4.28 22.83 0.01
CA ILE A 141 3.57 22.12 -1.06
C ILE A 141 2.13 21.79 -0.65
N LEU A 142 1.95 21.30 0.59
CA LEU A 142 0.63 20.90 1.11
C LEU A 142 -0.17 22.07 1.72
N GLU A 143 0.38 23.29 1.75
CA GLU A 143 -0.24 24.46 2.40
C GLU A 143 -0.65 24.17 3.86
N LEU A 144 0.24 23.53 4.63
CA LEU A 144 0.02 23.16 6.02
C LEU A 144 1.03 23.85 6.94
N ASP A 145 0.58 24.44 8.03
CA ASP A 145 1.46 24.94 9.08
C ASP A 145 1.92 23.84 10.05
N SER A 146 2.78 24.19 10.98
CA SER A 146 3.31 23.24 11.96
C SER A 146 2.27 22.74 12.97
N ARG A 147 1.12 23.42 13.11
CA ARG A 147 0.02 23.11 14.05
C ARG A 147 -1.21 22.54 13.34
N TRP A 148 -1.12 22.22 12.05
CA TRP A 148 -2.24 21.81 11.21
C TRP A 148 -3.15 20.73 11.83
N ALA A 149 -2.59 19.79 12.62
CA ALA A 149 -3.32 18.70 13.24
C ALA A 149 -4.05 19.10 14.55
N PHE A 150 -3.73 20.24 15.17
CA PHE A 150 -4.20 20.61 16.51
C PHE A 150 -5.70 20.88 16.58
N SER A 151 -6.28 21.43 15.51
CA SER A 151 -7.71 21.72 15.42
C SER A 151 -8.57 20.50 15.07
N LEU A 152 -7.95 19.41 14.64
CA LEU A 152 -8.68 18.22 14.21
C LEU A 152 -9.17 17.39 15.41
N ALA A 153 -10.35 16.76 15.25
CA ALA A 153 -10.92 15.95 16.31
C ALA A 153 -10.21 14.59 16.49
N THR A 154 -9.83 13.93 15.39
CA THR A 154 -9.35 12.54 15.39
C THR A 154 -8.18 12.31 14.43
N SER A 155 -7.45 11.20 14.61
CA SER A 155 -6.45 10.76 13.64
C SER A 155 -7.06 10.40 12.28
N ASP A 156 -8.32 9.95 12.20
CA ASP A 156 -9.00 9.71 10.93
C ASP A 156 -9.25 11.01 10.16
N ALA A 157 -9.61 12.09 10.87
CA ALA A 157 -9.72 13.42 10.27
C ALA A 157 -8.36 13.93 9.76
N ALA A 158 -7.27 13.63 10.49
CA ALA A 158 -5.91 13.98 10.07
C ALA A 158 -5.47 13.21 8.80
N VAL A 159 -5.73 11.90 8.74
CA VAL A 159 -5.49 11.08 7.53
C VAL A 159 -6.30 11.61 6.35
N SER A 160 -7.57 11.98 6.58
CA SER A 160 -8.45 12.48 5.51
C SER A 160 -7.98 13.84 4.98
N LEU A 161 -7.61 14.78 5.86
CA LEU A 161 -7.10 16.10 5.45
C LEU A 161 -5.78 15.98 4.70
N LEU A 162 -4.83 15.21 5.24
CA LEU A 162 -3.52 15.05 4.61
C LEU A 162 -3.64 14.33 3.26
N GLY A 163 -4.51 13.31 3.20
CA GLY A 163 -4.80 12.62 1.94
C GLY A 163 -5.39 13.57 0.89
N GLN A 164 -6.36 14.42 1.28
CA GLN A 164 -6.92 15.44 0.38
C GLN A 164 -5.83 16.39 -0.12
N LYS A 165 -4.99 16.91 0.76
CA LYS A 165 -3.90 17.82 0.40
C LYS A 165 -2.88 17.19 -0.56
N LEU A 166 -2.60 15.89 -0.41
CA LEU A 166 -1.75 15.15 -1.35
C LEU A 166 -2.45 14.96 -2.71
N GLU A 167 -3.75 14.65 -2.73
CA GLU A 167 -4.52 14.57 -3.97
C GLU A 167 -4.63 15.94 -4.68
N ASP A 168 -4.75 17.04 -3.93
CA ASP A 168 -4.82 18.40 -4.48
C ASP A 168 -3.53 18.80 -5.22
N VAL A 169 -2.38 18.20 -4.85
CA VAL A 169 -1.08 18.43 -5.52
C VAL A 169 -0.72 17.32 -6.52
N GLY A 170 -1.69 16.49 -6.89
CA GLY A 170 -1.57 15.51 -7.98
C GLY A 170 -1.06 14.13 -7.56
N VAL A 171 -0.99 13.80 -6.26
CA VAL A 171 -0.66 12.43 -5.80
C VAL A 171 -1.92 11.58 -5.81
N PHE A 172 -1.85 10.39 -6.40
CA PHE A 172 -2.94 9.42 -6.37
C PHE A 172 -2.86 8.55 -5.12
N LEU A 173 -3.99 8.36 -4.44
CA LEU A 173 -4.05 7.63 -3.18
C LEU A 173 -5.01 6.44 -3.26
N ALA A 174 -4.62 5.31 -2.66
CA ALA A 174 -5.50 4.18 -2.40
C ALA A 174 -5.31 3.64 -0.99
N TYR A 175 -6.42 3.37 -0.29
CA TYR A 175 -6.44 2.79 1.05
C TYR A 175 -7.15 1.45 0.99
N ASN A 176 -6.44 0.34 1.13
CA ASN A 176 -7.06 -0.98 1.12
C ASN A 176 -6.39 -1.93 2.12
N GLY A 177 -7.17 -2.76 2.78
CA GLY A 177 -6.69 -3.79 3.70
C GLY A 177 -6.89 -5.21 3.18
N VAL A 178 -7.26 -5.34 1.90
CA VAL A 178 -7.47 -6.63 1.22
C VAL A 178 -6.98 -6.53 -0.23
N VAL A 179 -6.73 -7.65 -0.89
CA VAL A 179 -6.38 -7.65 -2.31
C VAL A 179 -7.62 -7.29 -3.14
N GLY A 180 -7.56 -6.19 -3.88
CA GLY A 180 -8.68 -5.70 -4.67
C GLY A 180 -9.95 -5.52 -3.82
N ASN A 181 -11.01 -6.27 -4.13
CA ASN A 181 -12.25 -6.31 -3.33
C ASN A 181 -12.45 -7.65 -2.60
N ASN A 182 -11.43 -8.52 -2.53
CA ASN A 182 -11.54 -9.84 -1.95
C ASN A 182 -11.27 -9.84 -0.45
N THR A 183 -12.30 -9.85 0.37
CA THR A 183 -12.22 -9.85 1.84
C THR A 183 -11.59 -11.13 2.42
N HIS A 184 -11.47 -12.21 1.64
CA HIS A 184 -10.79 -13.44 2.02
C HIS A 184 -9.27 -13.38 1.81
N ARG A 185 -8.79 -12.28 1.24
CA ARG A 185 -7.35 -12.04 1.02
C ARG A 185 -6.89 -10.78 1.77
N PRO A 186 -6.83 -10.82 3.11
CA PRO A 186 -6.41 -9.67 3.90
C PRO A 186 -4.91 -9.38 3.72
N LEU A 187 -4.55 -8.09 3.74
CA LEU A 187 -3.17 -7.64 3.80
C LEU A 187 -2.72 -7.56 5.26
N LYS A 188 -1.64 -8.26 5.59
CA LYS A 188 -1.06 -8.20 6.92
C LYS A 188 -0.23 -6.93 7.08
N VAL A 189 -0.48 -6.18 8.15
CA VAL A 189 0.25 -4.94 8.48
C VAL A 189 1.74 -5.21 8.72
N SER A 190 2.08 -6.41 9.23
CA SER A 190 3.48 -6.83 9.42
C SER A 190 4.26 -6.99 8.11
N GLU A 191 3.57 -7.23 7.00
CA GLU A 191 4.19 -7.47 5.70
C GLU A 191 4.17 -6.22 4.81
N CYS A 192 3.09 -5.40 4.89
CA CYS A 192 2.98 -4.16 4.14
C CYS A 192 2.12 -3.16 4.91
N ARG A 193 2.66 -1.98 5.23
CA ARG A 193 1.93 -0.84 5.78
C ARG A 193 1.51 0.14 4.71
N GLY A 194 2.36 0.34 3.70
CA GLY A 194 2.16 1.19 2.55
C GLY A 194 3.32 1.07 1.59
N PHE A 195 3.22 1.73 0.47
CA PHE A 195 4.30 1.91 -0.49
C PHE A 195 4.00 3.09 -1.42
N ALA A 196 5.06 3.70 -1.95
CA ALA A 196 4.98 4.72 -2.98
C ALA A 196 5.50 4.18 -4.32
N LEU A 197 4.78 4.46 -5.40
CA LEU A 197 5.23 4.29 -6.77
C LEU A 197 5.57 5.66 -7.34
N VAL A 198 6.86 5.89 -7.53
CA VAL A 198 7.37 7.16 -8.06
C VAL A 198 7.13 7.24 -9.56
N ASN A 199 6.44 8.29 -9.97
CA ASN A 199 6.27 8.69 -11.34
C ASN A 199 6.01 10.19 -11.35
N LYS A 200 6.54 10.94 -12.31
CA LYS A 200 6.37 12.40 -12.35
C LYS A 200 4.95 12.82 -12.71
N LYS A 201 4.24 12.03 -13.52
CA LYS A 201 2.86 12.31 -13.97
C LYS A 201 1.82 11.69 -13.08
N ALA A 202 2.03 10.44 -12.66
CA ALA A 202 1.10 9.65 -11.87
C ALA A 202 1.74 9.11 -10.57
N PRO A 203 2.25 9.98 -9.66
CA PRO A 203 2.78 9.51 -8.39
C PRO A 203 1.66 8.85 -7.58
N TYR A 204 1.93 7.65 -7.05
CA TYR A 204 0.91 6.87 -6.37
C TYR A 204 1.36 6.43 -4.98
N ILE A 205 0.51 6.62 -3.97
CA ILE A 205 0.72 6.09 -2.61
C ILE A 205 -0.40 5.09 -2.29
N PHE A 206 0.00 3.92 -1.84
CA PHE A 206 -0.89 2.90 -1.29
C PHE A 206 -0.72 2.83 0.23
N ILE A 207 -1.84 2.79 0.97
CA ILE A 207 -1.86 2.67 2.43
C ILE A 207 -2.69 1.43 2.82
N ASN A 208 -2.12 0.56 3.66
CA ASN A 208 -2.86 -0.55 4.22
C ASN A 208 -3.88 -0.05 5.25
N SER A 209 -5.16 -0.04 4.86
CA SER A 209 -6.26 0.42 5.72
C SER A 209 -6.53 -0.52 6.92
N ALA A 210 -5.86 -1.67 6.98
CA ALA A 210 -5.91 -2.58 8.11
C ALA A 210 -5.14 -2.07 9.32
N ASP A 211 -4.21 -1.13 9.14
CA ASP A 211 -3.46 -0.50 10.22
C ASP A 211 -4.29 0.57 10.96
N SER A 212 -3.84 0.98 12.14
CA SER A 212 -4.48 2.05 12.92
C SER A 212 -4.39 3.39 12.17
N LYS A 213 -5.34 4.31 12.42
CA LYS A 213 -5.36 5.62 11.76
C LYS A 213 -4.11 6.45 12.02
N SER A 214 -3.58 6.38 13.23
CA SER A 214 -2.33 7.06 13.58
C SER A 214 -1.12 6.46 12.87
N ALA A 215 -1.11 5.15 12.63
CA ALA A 215 -0.05 4.50 11.85
C ALA A 215 -0.20 4.80 10.34
N GLN A 216 -1.45 4.80 9.81
CA GLN A 216 -1.73 5.24 8.44
C GLN A 216 -1.24 6.67 8.20
N LEU A 217 -1.42 7.57 9.19
CA LEU A 217 -0.95 8.95 9.10
C LEU A 217 0.57 9.02 8.99
N PHE A 218 1.30 8.25 9.81
CA PHE A 218 2.75 8.19 9.74
C PHE A 218 3.23 7.63 8.41
N THR A 219 2.66 6.51 7.97
CA THR A 219 2.99 5.89 6.68
C THR A 219 2.73 6.86 5.53
N LEU A 220 1.64 7.63 5.55
CA LEU A 220 1.31 8.58 4.47
C LEU A 220 2.38 9.66 4.30
N VAL A 221 2.91 10.22 5.40
CA VAL A 221 4.00 11.20 5.34
C VAL A 221 5.33 10.56 4.93
N HIS A 222 5.59 9.34 5.41
CA HIS A 222 6.77 8.56 5.06
C HIS A 222 6.82 8.30 3.53
N GLU A 223 5.70 7.83 2.95
CA GLU A 223 5.60 7.60 1.51
C GLU A 223 5.65 8.91 0.70
N ALA A 224 5.11 10.01 1.22
CA ALA A 224 5.27 11.32 0.60
C ALA A 224 6.74 11.78 0.56
N ALA A 225 7.53 11.46 1.59
CA ALA A 225 8.98 11.73 1.59
C ALA A 225 9.71 10.91 0.52
N HIS A 226 9.34 9.64 0.31
CA HIS A 226 9.85 8.83 -0.81
C HIS A 226 9.55 9.47 -2.16
N LEU A 227 8.35 10.00 -2.37
CA LEU A 227 8.01 10.72 -3.59
C LEU A 227 8.89 11.96 -3.79
N MET A 228 9.12 12.74 -2.72
CA MET A 228 10.00 13.92 -2.78
C MET A 228 11.44 13.54 -3.12
N LEU A 229 11.94 12.40 -2.67
CA LEU A 229 13.25 11.88 -3.04
C LEU A 229 13.31 11.36 -4.49
N GLY A 230 12.17 11.09 -5.11
CA GLY A 230 12.12 10.49 -6.44
C GLY A 230 12.58 9.01 -6.44
N VAL A 231 12.55 8.37 -5.29
CA VAL A 231 12.94 6.97 -5.10
C VAL A 231 11.70 6.21 -4.72
N SER A 232 11.18 5.39 -5.63
CA SER A 232 10.15 4.41 -5.26
C SER A 232 10.70 3.65 -4.06
N ALA A 233 9.91 3.50 -3.01
CA ALA A 233 10.25 2.60 -1.94
C ALA A 233 10.59 1.29 -2.61
N GLY A 234 11.88 1.02 -2.75
CA GLY A 234 12.27 -0.15 -3.46
C GLY A 234 13.11 -0.06 -4.70
N HIS A 235 13.77 0.99 -5.04
CA HIS A 235 14.75 0.93 -6.11
C HIS A 235 15.98 0.12 -5.66
N ALA A 236 16.00 -1.15 -6.03
CA ALA A 236 17.15 -2.02 -5.90
C ALA A 236 18.23 -1.58 -6.91
N GLY A 237 19.04 -0.62 -6.49
CA GLY A 237 20.32 -0.29 -7.08
C GLY A 237 21.36 -0.42 -6.01
N SER A 238 22.04 -1.54 -6.01
CA SER A 238 23.39 -1.80 -5.50
C SER A 238 23.78 -1.54 -4.05
N GLU A 239 23.00 -1.07 -3.08
CA GLU A 239 23.56 -1.05 -1.72
C GLU A 239 22.49 -1.03 -0.62
N VAL A 240 22.48 -2.07 0.21
CA VAL A 240 21.71 -2.20 1.44
C VAL A 240 21.87 -0.98 2.35
N LEU A 241 23.07 -0.38 2.41
CA LEU A 241 23.41 0.80 3.22
C LEU A 241 22.69 2.08 2.73
N TYR A 242 22.59 2.28 1.42
CA TYR A 242 21.88 3.45 0.86
C TYR A 242 20.38 3.37 1.14
N HIS A 243 19.85 2.18 1.08
CA HIS A 243 18.44 1.95 1.37
C HIS A 243 18.10 2.22 2.84
N GLU A 244 18.90 1.73 3.79
CA GLU A 244 18.71 2.01 5.21
C GLU A 244 18.81 3.52 5.52
N ALA A 245 19.73 4.23 4.89
CA ALA A 245 19.85 5.68 5.00
C ALA A 245 18.60 6.41 4.48
N THR A 246 18.05 5.98 3.36
CA THR A 246 16.82 6.53 2.78
C THR A 246 15.60 6.31 3.69
N GLU A 247 15.43 5.09 4.22
CA GLU A 247 14.34 4.78 5.16
C GLU A 247 14.44 5.62 6.43
N ASN A 248 15.66 5.71 7.02
CA ASN A 248 15.89 6.54 8.19
C ASN A 248 15.63 8.04 7.94
N TYR A 249 15.95 8.51 6.74
CA TYR A 249 15.64 9.87 6.33
C TYR A 249 14.14 10.10 6.23
N CYS A 250 13.40 9.22 5.53
CA CYS A 250 11.94 9.30 5.41
C CYS A 250 11.23 9.19 6.75
N ASP A 251 11.69 8.30 7.64
CA ASP A 251 11.19 8.20 9.02
C ASP A 251 11.42 9.49 9.80
N SER A 252 12.58 10.14 9.63
CA SER A 252 12.92 11.40 10.29
C SER A 252 12.09 12.58 9.76
N VAL A 253 11.85 12.63 8.45
CA VAL A 253 10.95 13.61 7.82
C VAL A 253 9.54 13.43 8.35
N ALA A 254 9.03 12.19 8.39
CA ALA A 254 7.69 11.89 8.92
C ALA A 254 7.57 12.27 10.39
N ALA A 255 8.56 11.95 11.21
CA ALA A 255 8.58 12.30 12.62
C ALA A 255 8.57 13.82 12.85
N GLU A 256 9.42 14.58 12.13
CA GLU A 256 9.49 16.05 12.25
C GLU A 256 8.25 16.74 11.68
N PHE A 257 7.70 16.25 10.56
CA PHE A 257 6.47 16.80 9.98
C PHE A 257 5.28 16.65 10.93
N LEU A 258 5.11 15.45 11.51
CA LEU A 258 3.96 15.12 12.37
C LEU A 258 4.13 15.61 13.81
N VAL A 259 5.36 15.57 14.35
CA VAL A 259 5.68 15.96 15.73
C VAL A 259 6.89 16.89 15.71
N PRO A 260 6.69 18.17 15.34
CA PRO A 260 7.78 19.14 15.28
C PRO A 260 8.52 19.26 16.61
N ALA A 261 9.86 19.23 16.58
CA ALA A 261 10.70 19.27 17.76
C ALA A 261 10.42 20.50 18.66
N SER A 262 10.24 21.68 18.05
CA SER A 262 9.92 22.92 18.76
C SER A 262 8.57 22.80 19.50
N LEU A 263 7.52 22.39 18.79
CA LEU A 263 6.19 22.26 19.37
C LEU A 263 6.11 21.17 20.45
N LEU A 264 6.83 20.05 20.26
CA LEU A 264 6.86 19.02 21.29
C LEU A 264 7.54 19.53 22.56
N ARG A 265 8.66 20.26 22.46
CA ARG A 265 9.33 20.86 23.62
C ARG A 265 8.42 21.84 24.36
N ASP A 266 7.65 22.65 23.65
CA ASP A 266 6.75 23.63 24.24
C ASP A 266 5.60 23.01 25.03
N ILE A 267 5.10 21.84 24.60
CA ILE A 267 3.92 21.19 25.23
C ILE A 267 4.26 19.97 26.09
N TRP A 268 5.55 19.61 26.20
CA TRP A 268 5.96 18.37 26.86
C TRP A 268 5.78 18.44 28.38
N THR A 269 4.99 17.55 28.91
CA THR A 269 4.71 17.41 30.36
C THR A 269 4.92 15.98 30.86
N ASN A 270 5.76 15.19 30.19
CA ASN A 270 5.93 13.74 30.40
C ASN A 270 4.64 12.92 30.15
N ASP A 271 3.64 13.49 29.50
CA ASP A 271 2.38 12.83 29.14
C ASP A 271 2.30 12.56 27.63
N THR A 272 2.72 11.35 27.24
CA THR A 272 2.66 10.89 25.84
C THR A 272 1.23 10.88 25.30
N LYS A 273 0.23 10.60 26.14
CA LYS A 273 -1.18 10.50 25.74
C LYS A 273 -1.77 11.88 25.40
N SER A 274 -1.45 12.90 26.18
CA SER A 274 -1.88 14.28 25.88
C SER A 274 -1.26 14.78 24.59
N ALA A 275 0.06 14.59 24.43
CA ALA A 275 0.78 15.00 23.23
C ALA A 275 0.28 14.22 21.97
N SER A 276 0.06 12.91 22.07
CA SER A 276 -0.44 12.09 20.95
C SER A 276 -1.81 12.55 20.45
N ARG A 277 -2.70 13.00 21.34
CA ARG A 277 -3.99 13.56 20.99
C ARG A 277 -3.88 14.89 20.25
N ARG A 278 -2.90 15.73 20.58
CA ARG A 278 -2.67 17.01 19.89
C ARG A 278 -2.12 16.79 18.48
N PHE A 279 -1.11 15.94 18.34
CA PHE A 279 -0.46 15.64 17.04
C PHE A 279 -1.21 14.59 16.22
N LYS A 280 -2.27 13.95 16.75
CA LYS A 280 -3.06 12.88 16.09
C LYS A 280 -2.27 11.62 15.73
N VAL A 281 -1.11 11.43 16.33
CA VAL A 281 -0.24 10.27 16.16
C VAL A 281 -0.40 9.26 17.30
N SER A 282 0.27 8.10 17.22
CA SER A 282 0.27 7.16 18.34
C SER A 282 1.12 7.64 19.50
N GLU A 283 0.81 7.16 20.73
CA GLU A 283 1.65 7.41 21.90
C GLU A 283 3.09 6.93 21.66
N LEU A 284 3.28 5.86 20.88
CA LEU A 284 4.61 5.33 20.56
C LEU A 284 5.43 6.31 19.69
N VAL A 285 4.82 6.94 18.72
CA VAL A 285 5.48 7.98 17.89
C VAL A 285 5.94 9.14 18.75
N VAL A 286 5.07 9.61 19.67
CA VAL A 286 5.43 10.69 20.61
C VAL A 286 6.55 10.27 21.55
N ALA A 287 6.46 9.08 22.16
CA ALA A 287 7.48 8.57 23.07
C ALA A 287 8.85 8.42 22.37
N ARG A 288 8.87 7.87 21.16
CA ARG A 288 10.09 7.78 20.36
C ARG A 288 10.66 9.16 20.06
N ARG A 289 9.82 10.09 19.63
CA ARG A 289 10.24 11.47 19.35
C ARG A 289 10.77 12.19 20.59
N ALA A 290 10.08 12.06 21.75
CA ALA A 290 10.53 12.64 23.01
C ALA A 290 11.88 12.05 23.45
N HIS A 291 12.07 10.75 23.26
CA HIS A 291 13.36 10.09 23.53
C HIS A 291 14.47 10.63 22.61
N ASP A 292 14.22 10.70 21.30
CA ASP A 292 15.20 11.18 20.31
C ASP A 292 15.59 12.66 20.55
N LEU A 293 14.68 13.46 21.12
CA LEU A 293 14.92 14.86 21.51
C LEU A 293 15.50 15.05 22.91
N GLY A 294 15.77 13.95 23.64
CA GLY A 294 16.28 13.99 25.02
C GLY A 294 15.26 14.44 26.07
N LEU A 295 13.96 14.50 25.73
CA LEU A 295 12.88 14.85 26.65
C LEU A 295 12.41 13.65 27.48
N MET A 296 12.72 12.45 27.06
CA MET A 296 12.42 11.18 27.75
C MET A 296 13.72 10.38 27.92
N SER A 297 14.00 9.88 29.13
CA SER A 297 15.16 9.06 29.36
C SER A 297 15.07 7.68 28.70
N ASN A 298 16.21 7.02 28.46
CA ASN A 298 16.26 5.63 27.97
C ASN A 298 15.48 4.66 28.87
N ALA A 299 15.52 4.85 30.18
CA ALA A 299 14.80 4.00 31.13
C ALA A 299 13.31 4.17 31.05
N ASP A 300 12.82 5.42 30.93
CA ASP A 300 11.40 5.74 30.79
C ASP A 300 10.87 5.25 29.46
N TYR A 301 11.63 5.42 28.37
CA TYR A 301 11.24 4.95 27.04
C TYR A 301 11.10 3.42 27.00
N ARG A 302 12.06 2.67 27.59
CA ARG A 302 11.98 1.21 27.69
C ARG A 302 10.76 0.76 28.49
N SER A 303 10.52 1.40 29.63
CA SER A 303 9.35 1.11 30.48
C SER A 303 8.05 1.40 29.77
N PHE A 304 7.97 2.53 29.05
CA PHE A 304 6.83 2.89 28.23
C PHE A 304 6.60 1.84 27.12
N TRP A 305 7.67 1.46 26.41
CA TRP A 305 7.58 0.50 25.31
C TRP A 305 7.04 -0.87 25.76
N LEU A 306 7.51 -1.37 26.91
CA LEU A 306 7.01 -2.61 27.48
C LEU A 306 5.52 -2.55 27.82
N MET A 307 5.07 -1.48 28.48
CA MET A 307 3.66 -1.28 28.81
C MET A 307 2.79 -1.12 27.56
N TYR A 308 3.28 -0.36 26.55
CA TYR A 308 2.57 -0.13 25.30
C TYR A 308 2.39 -1.42 24.51
N SER A 309 3.44 -2.24 24.40
CA SER A 309 3.40 -3.53 23.71
C SER A 309 2.39 -4.49 24.34
N GLN A 310 2.34 -4.55 25.68
CA GLN A 310 1.36 -5.37 26.40
C GLN A 310 -0.10 -4.92 26.14
N ARG A 311 -0.37 -3.60 26.07
CA ARG A 311 -1.69 -3.07 25.75
C ARG A 311 -2.12 -3.47 24.33
N GLN A 312 -1.23 -3.40 23.35
CA GLN A 312 -1.52 -3.76 21.96
C GLN A 312 -1.90 -5.24 21.79
N MET A 313 -1.34 -6.14 22.60
CA MET A 313 -1.71 -7.56 22.58
C MET A 313 -3.14 -7.80 23.06
N GLN A 314 -3.71 -6.92 23.89
CA GLN A 314 -5.07 -7.07 24.44
C GLN A 314 -6.17 -6.48 23.54
N VAL A 315 -5.82 -5.59 22.61
CA VAL A 315 -6.80 -4.92 21.74
C VAL A 315 -7.03 -5.74 20.48
N LYS A 316 -7.84 -6.80 20.56
CA LYS A 316 -8.32 -7.53 19.39
C LYS A 316 -9.83 -7.69 19.45
N LYS A 317 -10.58 -6.68 18.93
CA LYS A 317 -11.87 -6.91 18.26
C LYS A 317 -12.18 -5.72 17.35
N ARG A 318 -12.15 -5.95 16.05
CA ARG A 318 -12.65 -5.00 15.06
C ARG A 318 -14.16 -5.02 15.05
N SER A 319 -14.80 -3.85 15.03
CA SER A 319 -16.20 -3.72 14.64
C SER A 319 -16.31 -4.03 13.15
N SER A 320 -17.13 -4.98 12.78
CA SER A 320 -17.55 -5.24 11.41
C SER A 320 -18.65 -4.25 11.05
N GLY A 321 -18.51 -3.53 9.91
CA GLY A 321 -19.60 -2.76 9.33
C GLY A 321 -19.19 -1.36 8.89
N GLY A 322 -18.74 -1.21 7.65
CA GLY A 322 -18.66 0.06 6.92
C GLY A 322 -19.52 -0.01 5.66
N SER A 323 -20.01 1.14 5.17
CA SER A 323 -20.69 1.19 3.86
C SER A 323 -19.73 0.70 2.78
N PHE A 324 -20.18 -0.26 1.97
CA PHE A 324 -19.42 -0.79 0.84
C PHE A 324 -18.94 0.34 -0.09
N TYR A 325 -19.82 1.28 -0.41
CA TYR A 325 -19.50 2.39 -1.32
C TYR A 325 -18.46 3.34 -0.76
N LEU A 326 -18.57 3.76 0.52
CA LEU A 326 -17.55 4.60 1.16
C LEU A 326 -16.19 3.90 1.25
N THR A 327 -16.19 2.59 1.47
CA THR A 327 -14.97 1.78 1.45
C THR A 327 -14.40 1.69 0.04
N SER A 328 -15.25 1.58 -0.99
CA SER A 328 -14.84 1.50 -2.40
C SER A 328 -14.19 2.80 -2.88
N VAL A 329 -14.67 3.99 -2.44
CA VAL A 329 -14.01 5.27 -2.76
C VAL A 329 -12.57 5.28 -2.26
N LYS A 330 -12.33 4.82 -1.02
CA LYS A 330 -10.98 4.73 -0.45
C LYS A 330 -10.11 3.69 -1.15
N ARG A 331 -10.68 2.54 -1.56
CA ARG A 331 -9.96 1.46 -2.24
C ARG A 331 -9.55 1.80 -3.66
N VAL A 332 -10.44 2.44 -4.38
CA VAL A 332 -10.17 2.85 -5.77
C VAL A 332 -9.29 4.08 -5.81
N GLY A 333 -9.48 5.02 -4.88
CA GLY A 333 -8.91 6.37 -4.90
C GLY A 333 -9.85 7.34 -5.63
N ARG A 334 -10.16 8.48 -4.99
CA ARG A 334 -11.12 9.43 -5.56
C ARG A 334 -10.62 10.06 -6.85
N SER A 335 -9.40 10.61 -6.82
CA SER A 335 -8.77 11.24 -7.99
C SER A 335 -8.63 10.26 -9.15
N PHE A 336 -8.18 9.02 -8.87
CA PHE A 336 -8.11 7.95 -9.86
C PHE A 336 -9.48 7.65 -10.49
N ALA A 337 -10.52 7.50 -9.68
CA ALA A 337 -11.87 7.20 -10.16
C ALA A 337 -12.46 8.32 -11.05
N ILE A 338 -12.12 9.59 -10.76
CA ILE A 338 -12.52 10.74 -11.59
C ILE A 338 -11.90 10.60 -12.99
N HIS A 339 -10.62 10.29 -13.10
CA HIS A 339 -9.95 10.11 -14.40
C HIS A 339 -10.52 8.92 -15.17
N VAL A 340 -10.77 7.78 -14.50
CA VAL A 340 -11.43 6.62 -15.13
C VAL A 340 -12.81 7.00 -15.66
N ARG A 341 -13.63 7.71 -14.88
CA ARG A 341 -14.94 8.18 -15.33
C ARG A 341 -14.86 9.10 -16.54
N ASN A 342 -13.92 10.05 -16.51
CA ASN A 342 -13.74 10.98 -17.62
C ASN A 342 -13.28 10.25 -18.89
N ALA A 343 -12.33 9.31 -18.79
CA ALA A 343 -11.87 8.49 -19.91
C ALA A 343 -13.00 7.65 -20.53
N VAL A 344 -13.87 7.05 -19.70
CA VAL A 344 -15.04 6.30 -20.20
C VAL A 344 -16.04 7.23 -20.91
N ASN A 345 -16.34 8.40 -20.33
CA ASN A 345 -17.27 9.37 -20.90
C ASN A 345 -16.75 9.91 -22.26
N ASN A 346 -15.44 10.11 -22.37
CA ASN A 346 -14.77 10.58 -23.59
C ASN A 346 -14.49 9.45 -24.59
N LYS A 347 -14.91 8.20 -24.30
CA LYS A 347 -14.67 7.01 -25.12
C LYS A 347 -13.17 6.65 -25.33
N GLN A 348 -12.32 7.11 -24.45
CA GLN A 348 -10.88 6.78 -24.41
C GLN A 348 -10.63 5.47 -23.65
N LEU A 349 -11.59 5.01 -22.82
CA LEU A 349 -11.49 3.79 -22.03
C LEU A 349 -12.75 2.94 -22.21
N SER A 350 -12.59 1.64 -22.47
CA SER A 350 -13.71 0.70 -22.51
C SER A 350 -14.25 0.39 -21.12
N TYR A 351 -15.55 0.04 -21.01
CA TYR A 351 -16.12 -0.42 -19.74
C TYR A 351 -15.39 -1.65 -19.17
N THR A 352 -14.93 -2.56 -20.03
CA THR A 352 -14.21 -3.76 -19.60
C THR A 352 -12.89 -3.40 -18.90
N GLU A 353 -12.16 -2.44 -19.42
CA GLU A 353 -10.92 -1.95 -18.83
C GLU A 353 -11.19 -1.13 -17.57
N ALA A 354 -12.21 -0.28 -17.57
CA ALA A 354 -12.65 0.47 -16.40
C ALA A 354 -13.01 -0.48 -15.24
N TYR A 355 -13.69 -1.59 -15.53
CA TYR A 355 -13.98 -2.63 -14.53
C TYR A 355 -12.71 -3.29 -14.00
N ARG A 356 -11.75 -3.58 -14.87
CA ARG A 356 -10.46 -4.17 -14.47
C ARG A 356 -9.67 -3.22 -13.55
N LEU A 357 -9.58 -1.95 -13.93
CA LEU A 357 -8.84 -0.93 -13.18
C LEU A 357 -9.46 -0.61 -11.81
N THR A 358 -10.78 -0.56 -11.73
CA THR A 358 -11.49 -0.25 -10.47
C THR A 358 -11.78 -1.47 -9.60
N GLY A 359 -11.81 -2.67 -10.22
CA GLY A 359 -12.28 -3.89 -9.57
C GLY A 359 -13.79 -3.88 -9.29
N LEU A 360 -14.55 -2.97 -9.91
CA LEU A 360 -16.01 -2.84 -9.80
C LEU A 360 -16.66 -3.20 -11.12
N TYR A 361 -17.79 -3.92 -11.11
CA TYR A 361 -18.39 -4.50 -12.29
C TYR A 361 -19.87 -4.14 -12.43
N GLY A 362 -20.33 -3.92 -13.67
CA GLY A 362 -21.73 -3.71 -14.02
C GLY A 362 -22.40 -2.66 -13.15
N LYS A 363 -23.59 -2.95 -12.62
CA LYS A 363 -24.38 -2.02 -11.81
C LYS A 363 -23.63 -1.44 -10.60
N THR A 364 -22.66 -2.19 -10.02
CA THR A 364 -21.86 -1.71 -8.90
C THR A 364 -20.92 -0.58 -9.35
N TYR A 365 -20.30 -0.72 -10.54
CA TYR A 365 -19.49 0.33 -11.13
C TYR A 365 -20.34 1.57 -11.45
N ASP A 366 -21.47 1.38 -12.10
CA ASP A 366 -22.37 2.50 -12.48
C ASP A 366 -22.83 3.28 -11.24
N SER A 367 -23.30 2.57 -10.20
CA SER A 367 -23.72 3.19 -8.94
C SER A 367 -22.56 3.90 -8.24
N PHE A 368 -21.35 3.34 -8.27
CA PHE A 368 -20.16 3.96 -7.70
C PHE A 368 -19.81 5.26 -8.42
N MET A 369 -19.73 5.24 -9.76
CA MET A 369 -19.36 6.41 -10.56
C MET A 369 -20.42 7.52 -10.52
N THR A 370 -21.70 7.18 -10.36
CA THR A 370 -22.81 8.17 -10.34
C THR A 370 -22.98 8.81 -8.97
N ASN A 371 -22.84 8.04 -7.88
CA ASN A 371 -23.27 8.49 -6.57
C ASN A 371 -22.10 8.85 -5.63
N ASN A 372 -20.85 8.48 -5.95
CA ASN A 372 -19.73 8.61 -5.04
C ASN A 372 -18.52 9.34 -5.62
N ILE A 373 -18.50 9.55 -6.93
CA ILE A 373 -17.46 10.26 -7.68
C ILE A 373 -18.08 11.44 -8.44
#